data_20918d3cd23417ecac432483a1a1e4cc
#
_entry.id   20918d3cd23417ecac432483a1a1e4cc
#
_cell.length_a   1.000
_cell.length_b   1.000
_cell.length_c   1.000
_cell.angle_alpha   90.00
_cell.angle_beta   90.00
_cell.angle_gamma   90.00
#
_symmetry.space_group_name_H-M   'P 1'
#
loop_
_entity.id
_entity.type
_entity.pdbx_description
1 polymer ?
#
loop_
_entity_poly.entity_id
_entity_poly.type
_entity_poly.pdbx_seq_one_letter_code
_entity_poly.pdbx_strand_id
1 'polypeptide(L)'
;MLTAIRSGLILLFLVLPLLQADAATLGVDIVFSSNEATTIRAYYSAQDTRSATHGKGRKSLPPGIEKNLARGKALPPGIAKQGLPAGLLTLLPPAPKGYERILISGKVLLVEIATQVIHDVLEDVVFR
;
A
#
# COMPACT_ATOMS: atom_id res chain seq x y z
N MET A 1 -57.14 -58.24 19.86
CA MET A 1 -56.04 -57.68 20.65
C MET A 1 -55.22 -56.80 19.75
N LEU A 2 -55.49 -55.53 19.82
CA LEU A 2 -54.75 -54.52 18.95
C LEU A 2 -53.60 -53.97 19.71
N THR A 3 -52.41 -54.24 19.23
CA THR A 3 -51.23 -53.57 19.70
C THR A 3 -50.91 -52.35 18.79
N ALA A 4 -51.16 -51.19 19.33
CA ALA A 4 -50.88 -49.93 18.64
C ALA A 4 -49.37 -49.65 18.59
N ILE A 5 -48.81 -49.68 17.40
CA ILE A 5 -47.45 -49.26 17.15
C ILE A 5 -47.45 -47.72 17.05
N ARG A 6 -46.94 -47.05 18.07
CA ARG A 6 -46.68 -45.63 18.06
C ARG A 6 -45.40 -45.36 17.31
N SER A 7 -45.54 -44.98 16.06
CA SER A 7 -44.39 -44.44 15.29
C SER A 7 -43.99 -43.11 15.85
N GLY A 8 -42.88 -43.10 16.60
CA GLY A 8 -42.20 -41.87 17.00
C GLY A 8 -41.45 -41.29 15.83
N LEU A 9 -41.95 -40.18 15.29
CA LEU A 9 -41.29 -39.38 14.30
C LEU A 9 -40.14 -38.61 15.01
N ILE A 10 -38.93 -39.15 14.93
CA ILE A 10 -37.75 -38.45 15.42
C ILE A 10 -37.40 -37.40 14.36
N LEU A 11 -37.77 -36.16 14.67
CA LEU A 11 -37.37 -34.99 13.90
C LEU A 11 -35.90 -34.73 14.18
N LEU A 12 -35.01 -35.25 13.33
CA LEU A 12 -33.60 -35.00 13.39
C LEU A 12 -33.35 -33.55 12.95
N PHE A 13 -33.27 -32.64 13.92
CA PHE A 13 -32.84 -31.27 13.70
C PHE A 13 -31.36 -31.31 13.30
N LEU A 14 -31.09 -31.28 12.02
CA LEU A 14 -29.73 -31.08 11.47
C LEU A 14 -29.37 -29.64 11.75
N VAL A 15 -28.75 -29.40 12.91
CA VAL A 15 -28.12 -28.12 13.22
C VAL A 15 -26.88 -28.01 12.33
N LEU A 16 -27.06 -27.33 11.22
CA LEU A 16 -25.96 -26.91 10.36
C LEU A 16 -25.20 -25.84 11.15
N PRO A 17 -23.93 -26.07 11.54
CA PRO A 17 -23.14 -24.98 12.08
C PRO A 17 -22.97 -23.95 10.95
N LEU A 18 -23.58 -22.77 11.11
CA LEU A 18 -23.16 -21.61 10.35
C LEU A 18 -21.67 -21.44 10.66
N LEU A 19 -20.82 -21.81 9.70
CA LEU A 19 -19.46 -21.28 9.67
C LEU A 19 -19.63 -19.76 9.52
N GLN A 20 -19.64 -19.07 10.63
CA GLN A 20 -19.32 -17.67 10.65
C GLN A 20 -17.85 -17.62 10.23
N ALA A 21 -17.64 -17.36 8.97
CA ALA A 21 -16.37 -16.86 8.53
C ALA A 21 -16.21 -15.52 9.26
N ASP A 22 -15.50 -15.56 10.40
CA ASP A 22 -14.89 -14.38 10.95
C ASP A 22 -14.08 -13.80 9.80
N ALA A 23 -14.62 -12.77 9.16
CA ALA A 23 -13.85 -11.87 8.38
C ALA A 23 -12.89 -11.21 9.39
N ALA A 24 -11.81 -11.94 9.73
CA ALA A 24 -10.64 -11.34 10.27
C ALA A 24 -10.34 -10.20 9.32
N THR A 25 -10.62 -9.00 9.76
CA THR A 25 -10.14 -7.78 9.15
C THR A 25 -8.64 -7.89 9.34
N LEU A 26 -8.00 -8.66 8.45
CA LEU A 26 -6.58 -8.58 8.26
C LEU A 26 -6.38 -7.12 7.91
N GLY A 27 -5.90 -6.34 8.86
CA GLY A 27 -5.39 -5.03 8.59
C GLY A 27 -4.32 -5.23 7.51
N VAL A 28 -4.73 -5.10 6.26
CA VAL A 28 -3.80 -5.14 5.14
C VAL A 28 -3.02 -3.87 5.30
N ASP A 29 -1.83 -3.98 5.88
CA ASP A 29 -0.88 -2.89 5.87
C ASP A 29 -0.62 -2.56 4.41
N ILE A 30 -1.10 -1.39 3.99
CA ILE A 30 -0.90 -0.89 2.63
C ILE A 30 0.53 -0.38 2.56
N VAL A 31 1.42 -1.26 2.11
CA VAL A 31 2.85 -1.00 1.96
C VAL A 31 3.31 -1.39 0.56
N PHE A 32 4.46 -0.89 0.15
CA PHE A 32 5.09 -1.34 -1.09
C PHE A 32 5.46 -2.82 -1.00
N SER A 33 5.09 -3.58 -2.00
CA SER A 33 5.59 -4.96 -2.10
C SER A 33 7.10 -4.95 -2.38
N SER A 34 7.76 -6.05 -2.03
CA SER A 34 9.20 -6.21 -2.29
C SER A 34 9.55 -6.04 -3.77
N ASN A 35 8.69 -6.53 -4.66
CA ASN A 35 8.87 -6.40 -6.10
C ASN A 35 8.72 -4.95 -6.57
N GLU A 36 7.74 -4.20 -6.05
CA GLU A 36 7.57 -2.78 -6.35
C GLU A 36 8.77 -1.98 -5.89
N ALA A 37 9.20 -2.18 -4.64
CA ALA A 37 10.36 -1.51 -4.08
C ALA A 37 11.63 -1.76 -4.91
N THR A 38 11.85 -2.99 -5.32
CA THR A 38 13.00 -3.37 -6.16
C THR A 38 12.91 -2.73 -7.54
N THR A 39 11.74 -2.76 -8.18
CA THR A 39 11.51 -2.18 -9.51
C THR A 39 11.73 -0.66 -9.48
N ILE A 40 11.21 0.02 -8.48
CA ILE A 40 11.37 1.47 -8.31
C ILE A 40 12.86 1.82 -8.15
N ARG A 41 13.56 1.13 -7.25
CA ARG A 41 14.99 1.35 -7.03
C ARG A 41 15.83 1.08 -8.29
N ALA A 42 15.57 -0.02 -8.98
CA ALA A 42 16.25 -0.38 -10.22
C ALA A 42 16.05 0.66 -11.32
N TYR A 43 14.83 1.17 -11.46
CA TYR A 43 14.51 2.20 -12.45
C TYR A 43 15.30 3.48 -12.23
N TYR A 44 15.34 3.98 -11.00
CA TYR A 44 16.07 5.21 -10.68
C TYR A 44 17.60 5.01 -10.72
N SER A 45 18.09 3.87 -10.27
CA SER A 45 19.51 3.52 -10.38
C SER A 45 19.99 3.48 -11.85
N ALA A 46 19.17 2.97 -12.75
CA ALA A 46 19.48 2.95 -14.18
C ALA A 46 19.46 4.36 -14.82
N GLN A 47 18.69 5.28 -14.26
CA GLN A 47 18.68 6.68 -14.70
C GLN A 47 19.87 7.48 -14.18
N ASP A 48 20.30 7.23 -12.95
CA ASP A 48 21.47 7.90 -12.34
C ASP A 48 22.74 7.63 -13.14
N THR A 49 22.90 6.40 -13.66
CA THR A 49 24.04 6.08 -14.55
C THR A 49 24.02 6.84 -15.87
N ARG A 50 22.86 7.29 -16.33
CA ARG A 50 22.70 8.10 -17.57
C ARG A 50 22.81 9.60 -17.31
N SER A 51 22.59 10.04 -16.08
CA SER A 51 22.53 11.46 -15.69
C SER A 51 23.74 11.92 -14.89
N ALA A 52 24.85 11.21 -14.92
CA ALA A 52 26.07 11.51 -14.15
C ALA A 52 26.69 12.91 -14.41
N THR A 53 26.06 13.75 -15.24
CA THR A 53 26.54 15.08 -15.61
C THR A 53 25.81 16.25 -14.92
N HIS A 54 24.78 16.00 -14.11
CA HIS A 54 24.07 17.08 -13.43
C HIS A 54 23.96 16.80 -11.93
N GLY A 55 25.00 17.15 -11.19
CA GLY A 55 24.97 17.28 -9.74
C GLY A 55 24.02 18.38 -9.29
N LYS A 56 22.70 18.14 -9.33
CA LYS A 56 21.74 18.98 -8.59
C LYS A 56 21.66 18.46 -7.17
N GLY A 57 22.20 19.27 -6.27
CA GLY A 57 22.25 19.00 -4.85
C GLY A 57 20.92 18.46 -4.30
N ARG A 58 21.04 17.47 -3.43
CA ARG A 58 19.95 16.91 -2.63
C ARG A 58 19.21 18.05 -1.96
N LYS A 59 18.00 18.33 -2.39
CA LYS A 59 17.09 19.15 -1.59
C LYS A 59 16.56 18.26 -0.48
N SER A 60 17.19 18.34 0.68
CA SER A 60 16.65 17.70 1.88
C SER A 60 15.24 18.22 2.13
N LEU A 61 14.38 17.33 2.56
CA LEU A 61 13.03 17.72 2.98
C LEU A 61 13.11 18.71 4.14
N PRO A 62 12.24 19.71 4.19
CA PRO A 62 12.10 20.53 5.39
C PRO A 62 11.88 19.64 6.62
N PRO A 63 12.53 19.93 7.76
CA PRO A 63 12.53 19.04 8.93
C PRO A 63 11.13 18.73 9.48
N GLY A 64 10.14 19.61 9.27
CA GLY A 64 8.76 19.35 9.63
C GLY A 64 8.08 18.26 8.79
N ILE A 65 8.47 18.15 7.51
CA ILE A 65 7.94 17.17 6.58
C ILE A 65 8.56 15.81 6.87
N GLU A 66 9.84 15.75 7.14
CA GLU A 66 10.56 14.54 7.52
C GLU A 66 9.94 13.89 8.76
N LYS A 67 9.58 14.69 9.78
CA LYS A 67 8.86 14.21 10.96
C LYS A 67 7.45 13.67 10.64
N ASN A 68 6.75 14.29 9.71
CA ASN A 68 5.41 13.82 9.30
C ASN A 68 5.50 12.52 8.51
N LEU A 69 6.49 12.37 7.65
CA LEU A 69 6.78 11.13 6.94
C LEU A 69 7.06 9.98 7.92
N ALA A 70 7.95 10.20 8.87
CA ALA A 70 8.32 9.19 9.87
C ALA A 70 7.14 8.78 10.79
N ARG A 71 6.12 9.63 10.91
CA ARG A 71 4.95 9.40 11.77
C ARG A 71 3.72 8.89 11.02
N GLY A 72 3.79 8.68 9.70
CA GLY A 72 2.64 8.31 8.88
C GLY A 72 1.51 9.35 8.94
N LYS A 73 1.85 10.64 9.05
CA LYS A 73 0.87 11.72 9.08
C LYS A 73 0.54 12.21 7.67
N ALA A 74 -0.57 12.94 7.58
CA ALA A 74 -0.97 13.56 6.33
C ALA A 74 0.10 14.55 5.80
N LEU A 75 0.24 14.58 4.48
CA LEU A 75 1.11 15.55 3.82
C LEU A 75 0.59 16.97 4.04
N PRO A 76 1.44 17.91 4.42
CA PRO A 76 1.05 19.31 4.50
C PRO A 76 0.64 19.84 3.11
N PRO A 77 -0.35 20.75 3.05
CA PRO A 77 -0.69 21.41 1.81
C PRO A 77 0.50 22.25 1.29
N GLY A 78 0.65 22.36 -0.03
CA GLY A 78 1.69 23.17 -0.65
C GLY A 78 3.03 22.47 -0.94
N ILE A 79 3.15 21.16 -0.64
CA ILE A 79 4.32 20.38 -1.05
C ILE A 79 4.26 20.09 -2.54
N ALA A 80 5.38 20.29 -3.24
CA ALA A 80 5.52 19.93 -4.64
C ALA A 80 5.53 18.39 -4.78
N LYS A 81 4.37 17.83 -5.08
CA LYS A 81 4.21 16.42 -5.42
C LYS A 81 4.54 16.22 -6.89
N GLN A 82 5.29 15.18 -7.21
CA GLN A 82 5.52 14.74 -8.57
C GLN A 82 4.96 13.34 -8.74
N GLY A 83 4.24 13.10 -9.84
CA GLY A 83 3.87 11.76 -10.23
C GLY A 83 5.11 10.96 -10.63
N LEU A 84 5.04 9.64 -10.54
CA LEU A 84 6.10 8.78 -11.04
C LEU A 84 6.16 8.86 -12.58
N PRO A 85 7.36 8.72 -13.19
CA PRO A 85 7.51 8.69 -14.64
C PRO A 85 6.64 7.61 -15.29
N ALA A 86 6.08 7.92 -16.46
CA ALA A 86 5.22 6.97 -17.19
C ALA A 86 5.93 5.64 -17.46
N GLY A 87 7.22 5.67 -17.79
CA GLY A 87 8.03 4.47 -17.98
C GLY A 87 8.13 3.59 -16.74
N LEU A 88 8.16 4.18 -15.56
CA LEU A 88 8.13 3.42 -14.31
C LEU A 88 6.73 2.85 -14.02
N LEU A 89 5.69 3.65 -14.27
CA LEU A 89 4.32 3.21 -14.05
C LEU A 89 3.93 1.99 -14.88
N THR A 90 4.49 1.84 -16.08
CA THR A 90 4.26 0.63 -16.92
C THR A 90 4.92 -0.63 -16.38
N LEU A 91 5.94 -0.49 -15.53
CA LEU A 91 6.66 -1.60 -14.91
C LEU A 91 6.05 -2.01 -13.56
N LEU A 92 5.21 -1.16 -12.99
CA LEU A 92 4.59 -1.39 -11.70
C LEU A 92 3.16 -1.93 -11.85
N PRO A 93 2.71 -2.78 -10.93
CA PRO A 93 1.30 -3.11 -10.85
C PRO A 93 0.47 -1.85 -10.57
N PRO A 94 -0.84 -1.86 -10.87
CA PRO A 94 -1.72 -0.76 -10.51
C PRO A 94 -1.61 -0.43 -9.02
N ALA A 95 -1.66 0.84 -8.68
CA ALA A 95 -1.70 1.24 -7.27
C ALA A 95 -2.96 0.64 -6.59
N PRO A 96 -2.89 0.31 -5.31
CA PRO A 96 -4.06 -0.11 -4.56
C PRO A 96 -5.18 0.92 -4.68
N LYS A 97 -6.41 0.45 -4.73
CA LYS A 97 -7.57 1.34 -4.89
C LYS A 97 -7.64 2.37 -3.76
N GLY A 98 -7.71 3.65 -4.12
CA GLY A 98 -7.72 4.75 -3.16
C GLY A 98 -6.34 5.27 -2.76
N TYR A 99 -5.27 4.74 -3.36
CA TYR A 99 -3.89 5.14 -3.10
C TYR A 99 -3.19 5.64 -4.35
N GLU A 100 -2.23 6.52 -4.15
CA GLU A 100 -1.35 7.02 -5.20
C GLU A 100 0.11 6.88 -4.81
N ARG A 101 0.98 6.76 -5.80
CA ARG A 101 2.44 6.80 -5.61
C ARG A 101 2.95 8.14 -6.07
N ILE A 102 3.61 8.85 -5.20
CA ILE A 102 4.16 10.18 -5.47
C ILE A 102 5.64 10.24 -5.17
N LEU A 103 6.35 11.11 -5.87
CA LEU A 103 7.75 11.40 -5.65
C LEU A 103 7.88 12.75 -4.93
N ILE A 104 8.56 12.77 -3.81
CA ILE A 104 8.89 14.00 -3.06
C ILE A 104 10.34 13.93 -2.64
N SER A 105 11.15 14.87 -3.11
CA SER A 105 12.56 15.01 -2.73
C SER A 105 13.39 13.72 -2.79
N GLY A 106 13.17 12.91 -3.83
CA GLY A 106 13.90 11.66 -4.03
C GLY A 106 13.37 10.46 -3.25
N LYS A 107 12.24 10.61 -2.56
CA LYS A 107 11.53 9.53 -1.87
C LYS A 107 10.23 9.22 -2.60
N VAL A 108 9.90 7.95 -2.74
CA VAL A 108 8.61 7.52 -3.28
C VAL A 108 7.70 7.17 -2.11
N LEU A 109 6.53 7.80 -2.07
CA LEU A 109 5.55 7.65 -1.02
C LEU A 109 4.30 6.95 -1.55
N LEU A 110 3.72 6.10 -0.75
CA LEU A 110 2.39 5.55 -0.95
C LEU A 110 1.41 6.32 -0.06
N VAL A 111 0.49 7.04 -0.68
CA VAL A 111 -0.38 8.01 -0.02
C VAL A 111 -1.84 7.69 -0.31
N GLU A 112 -2.68 7.77 0.70
CA GLU A 112 -4.13 7.70 0.51
C GLU A 112 -4.64 8.99 -0.13
N ILE A 113 -5.39 8.87 -1.22
CA ILE A 113 -5.84 10.03 -2.02
C ILE A 113 -6.80 10.91 -1.21
N ALA A 114 -7.71 10.31 -0.48
CA ALA A 114 -8.77 11.03 0.23
C ALA A 114 -8.26 11.84 1.42
N THR A 115 -7.33 11.30 2.19
CA THR A 115 -6.84 11.87 3.46
C THR A 115 -5.45 12.46 3.36
N GLN A 116 -4.73 12.16 2.28
CA GLN A 116 -3.31 12.48 2.07
C GLN A 116 -2.40 11.88 3.16
N VAL A 117 -2.87 10.85 3.86
CA VAL A 117 -2.09 10.11 4.85
C VAL A 117 -1.06 9.25 4.15
N ILE A 118 0.16 9.27 4.67
CA ILE A 118 1.28 8.49 4.16
C ILE A 118 1.22 7.11 4.80
N HIS A 119 1.16 6.08 3.98
CA HIS A 119 1.12 4.69 4.43
C HIS A 119 2.49 4.02 4.38
N ASP A 120 3.30 4.35 3.39
CA ASP A 120 4.64 3.80 3.26
C ASP A 120 5.58 4.75 2.53
N VAL A 121 6.88 4.62 2.77
CA VAL A 121 7.94 5.47 2.22
C VAL A 121 9.11 4.62 1.74
N LEU A 122 9.43 4.73 0.46
CA LEU A 122 10.68 4.24 -0.08
C LEU A 122 11.71 5.38 -0.06
N GLU A 123 12.63 5.28 0.89
CA GLU A 123 13.68 6.27 1.06
C GLU A 123 14.81 6.09 0.04
N ASP A 124 15.45 7.20 -0.32
CA ASP A 124 16.70 7.24 -1.10
C ASP A 124 16.65 6.47 -2.42
N VAL A 125 15.53 6.54 -3.15
CA VAL A 125 15.42 5.87 -4.46
C VAL A 125 16.10 6.61 -5.59
N VAL A 126 16.24 7.93 -5.50
CA VAL A 126 16.74 8.80 -6.58
C VAL A 126 18.19 9.23 -6.36
N PHE A 127 18.74 9.05 -5.16
CA PHE A 127 20.06 9.58 -4.80
C PHE A 127 20.88 8.56 -4.01
N ARG A 128 21.53 7.67 -4.70
CA ARG A 128 22.63 6.88 -4.18
C ARG A 128 23.93 7.27 -4.84
#